data_df8f516432a131cfc688e079f5371704
#
_entry.id   df8f516432a131cfc688e079f5371704
#
_cell.length_a   1.000
_cell.length_b   1.000
_cell.length_c   1.000
_cell.angle_alpha   90.00
_cell.angle_beta   90.00
_cell.angle_gamma   90.00
#
_symmetry.space_group_name_H-M   'P 1'
#
loop_
_entity.id
_entity.type
_entity.pdbx_description
1 polymer ?
#
loop_
_entity_poly.entity_id
_entity_poly.type
_entity_poly.pdbx_seq_one_letter_code
_entity_poly.pdbx_strand_id
1 'polypeptide(L)'
;MEILKDKDKEIFMNDRYQSPLSERYASKEMQYIFSPDKKFKTWRKLWIALAETEKELGLDITQEQIDELKAHAEDINYDVAKEREKLVRHDVMSHVYAYGVQCPKAKGIIHLGA
;
A
#
# COMPACT_ATOMS: atom_id res chain seq x y z
N MET A 1 -15.66 24.39 16.26
CA MET A 1 -14.95 23.12 16.32
C MET A 1 -14.16 22.86 15.02
N GLU A 2 -14.79 22.92 13.87
CA GLU A 2 -14.12 22.75 12.57
C GLU A 2 -13.01 23.78 12.34
N ILE A 3 -13.28 25.04 12.66
CA ILE A 3 -12.32 26.15 12.48
C ILE A 3 -11.09 25.96 13.36
N LEU A 4 -11.27 25.46 14.59
CA LEU A 4 -10.15 25.18 15.49
C LEU A 4 -9.28 24.02 14.99
N LYS A 5 -9.88 22.97 14.44
CA LYS A 5 -9.15 21.84 13.86
C LYS A 5 -8.32 22.27 12.67
N ASP A 6 -8.85 23.14 11.81
CA ASP A 6 -8.11 23.66 10.66
C ASP A 6 -6.93 24.53 11.10
N LYS A 7 -7.12 25.36 12.13
CA LYS A 7 -6.03 26.15 12.71
C LYS A 7 -4.97 25.27 13.36
N ASP A 8 -5.37 24.21 14.04
CA ASP A 8 -4.43 23.25 14.62
C ASP A 8 -3.62 22.54 13.54
N LYS A 9 -4.24 22.18 12.41
CA LYS A 9 -3.53 21.61 11.26
C LYS A 9 -2.53 22.59 10.67
N GLU A 10 -2.87 23.87 10.55
CA GLU A 10 -1.95 24.89 10.04
C GLU A 10 -0.77 25.07 11.00
N ILE A 11 -1.00 25.09 12.29
CA ILE A 11 0.05 25.19 13.31
C ILE A 11 0.96 23.96 13.23
N PHE A 12 0.39 22.75 13.08
CA PHE A 12 1.15 21.53 12.90
C PHE A 12 2.02 21.58 11.65
N MET A 13 1.50 22.12 10.55
CA MET A 13 2.25 22.23 9.29
C MET A 13 3.44 23.19 9.41
N ASN A 14 3.35 24.20 10.25
CA ASN A 14 4.41 25.19 10.45
C ASN A 14 5.52 24.72 11.38
N ASP A 15 5.28 23.73 12.19
CA ASP A 15 6.28 23.20 13.13
C ASP A 15 6.89 21.87 12.67
N ARG A 16 6.64 21.46 11.43
CA ARG A 16 7.16 20.21 10.84
C ARG A 16 7.87 20.51 9.55
N TYR A 17 8.85 19.68 9.25
CA TYR A 17 9.55 19.78 7.98
C TYR A 17 8.59 19.57 6.81
N GLN A 18 8.71 20.43 5.82
CA GLN A 18 7.98 20.33 4.55
C GLN A 18 8.97 20.47 3.41
N SER A 19 8.78 19.69 2.36
CA SER A 19 9.66 19.75 1.20
C SER A 19 9.24 20.85 0.24
N PRO A 20 10.10 21.81 -0.08
CA PRO A 20 9.78 22.80 -1.11
C PRO A 20 9.50 22.18 -2.47
N LEU A 21 10.11 21.03 -2.77
CA LEU A 21 9.89 20.34 -4.03
C LEU A 21 8.42 19.90 -4.16
N SER A 22 7.87 19.26 -3.14
CA SER A 22 6.49 18.80 -3.18
C SER A 22 5.48 19.93 -3.07
N GLU A 23 5.81 21.00 -2.34
CA GLU A 23 4.86 22.09 -2.11
C GLU A 23 4.85 23.14 -3.21
N ARG A 24 5.99 23.41 -3.83
CA ARG A 24 6.15 24.55 -4.74
C ARG A 24 6.61 24.19 -6.14
N TYR A 25 7.51 23.25 -6.28
CA TYR A 25 8.24 23.07 -7.53
C TYR A 25 7.92 21.80 -8.30
N ALA A 26 7.52 20.73 -7.61
CA ALA A 26 7.20 19.49 -8.30
C ALA A 26 5.82 19.54 -8.95
N SER A 27 5.71 18.97 -10.15
CA SER A 27 4.42 18.77 -10.79
C SER A 27 3.58 17.75 -10.00
N LYS A 28 2.27 17.73 -10.26
CA LYS A 28 1.39 16.72 -9.67
C LYS A 28 1.81 15.31 -10.08
N GLU A 29 2.28 15.15 -11.32
CA GLU A 29 2.75 13.87 -11.84
C GLU A 29 3.98 13.37 -11.07
N MET A 30 4.94 14.25 -10.83
CA MET A 30 6.15 13.90 -10.08
C MET A 30 5.81 13.58 -8.61
N GLN A 31 4.92 14.33 -8.00
CA GLN A 31 4.47 14.06 -6.64
C GLN A 31 3.80 12.68 -6.53
N TYR A 32 3.01 12.31 -7.54
CA TYR A 32 2.37 10.99 -7.58
C TYR A 32 3.40 9.88 -7.66
N ILE A 33 4.44 10.02 -8.49
CA ILE A 33 5.48 8.99 -8.67
C ILE A 33 6.15 8.64 -7.33
N PHE A 34 6.32 9.63 -6.45
CA PHE A 34 6.93 9.42 -5.12
C PHE A 34 5.90 9.30 -3.99
N SER A 35 4.62 9.14 -4.33
CA SER A 35 3.57 9.04 -3.33
C SER A 35 3.46 7.64 -2.74
N PRO A 36 2.85 7.52 -1.54
CA PRO A 36 2.49 6.22 -0.98
C PRO A 36 1.63 5.38 -1.92
N ASP A 37 0.67 5.99 -2.62
CA ASP A 37 -0.18 5.28 -3.56
C ASP A 37 0.62 4.57 -4.65
N LYS A 38 1.54 5.27 -5.29
CA LYS A 38 2.39 4.69 -6.33
C LYS A 38 3.25 3.56 -5.77
N LYS A 39 3.83 3.76 -4.59
CA LYS A 39 4.67 2.77 -3.92
C LYS A 39 3.88 1.49 -3.62
N PHE A 40 2.76 1.60 -2.94
CA PHE A 40 2.03 0.43 -2.45
C PHE A 40 1.23 -0.27 -3.53
N LYS A 41 0.70 0.45 -4.52
CA LYS A 41 0.09 -0.17 -5.70
C LYS A 41 1.12 -0.95 -6.52
N THR A 42 2.33 -0.43 -6.61
CA THR A 42 3.43 -1.14 -7.28
C THR A 42 3.81 -2.41 -6.53
N TRP A 43 3.83 -2.40 -5.21
CA TRP A 43 4.05 -3.60 -4.43
C TRP A 43 3.01 -4.67 -4.73
N ARG A 44 1.74 -4.30 -4.77
CA ARG A 44 0.65 -5.25 -5.10
C ARG A 44 0.81 -5.80 -6.51
N LYS A 45 1.17 -4.97 -7.45
CA LYS A 45 1.44 -5.40 -8.84
C LYS A 45 2.57 -6.42 -8.90
N LEU A 46 3.63 -6.20 -8.15
CA LEU A 46 4.76 -7.14 -8.07
C LEU A 46 4.34 -8.46 -7.44
N TRP A 47 3.54 -8.43 -6.38
CA TRP A 47 3.05 -9.65 -5.75
C TRP A 47 2.11 -10.44 -6.64
N ILE A 48 1.29 -9.79 -7.44
CA ILE A 48 0.45 -10.45 -8.44
C ILE A 48 1.32 -11.13 -9.50
N ALA A 49 2.32 -10.42 -10.02
CA ALA A 49 3.25 -10.97 -11.01
C ALA A 49 4.01 -12.18 -10.45
N LEU A 50 4.42 -12.11 -9.20
CA LEU A 50 5.08 -13.21 -8.51
C LEU A 50 4.14 -14.43 -8.43
N ALA A 51 2.89 -14.24 -8.02
CA ALA A 51 1.92 -15.32 -7.92
C ALA A 51 1.61 -15.95 -9.28
N GLU A 52 1.48 -15.14 -10.33
CA GLU A 52 1.26 -15.64 -11.68
C GLU A 52 2.43 -16.49 -12.17
N THR A 53 3.64 -16.03 -11.92
CA THR A 53 4.86 -16.74 -12.31
C THR A 53 5.02 -18.05 -11.53
N GLU A 54 4.76 -18.03 -10.24
CA GLU A 54 4.81 -19.22 -9.39
C GLU A 54 3.79 -20.25 -9.84
N LYS A 55 2.60 -19.83 -10.24
CA LYS A 55 1.59 -20.74 -10.82
C LYS A 55 2.10 -21.40 -12.09
N GLU A 56 2.70 -20.63 -12.98
CA GLU A 56 3.28 -21.15 -14.21
C GLU A 56 4.39 -22.18 -13.97
N LEU A 57 5.15 -21.99 -12.88
CA LEU A 57 6.22 -22.90 -12.49
C LEU A 57 5.72 -24.15 -11.76
N GLY A 58 4.42 -24.28 -11.56
CA GLY A 58 3.81 -25.49 -11.01
C GLY A 58 3.54 -25.45 -9.51
N LEU A 59 3.67 -24.29 -8.86
CA LEU A 59 3.28 -24.17 -7.47
C LEU A 59 1.75 -24.25 -7.33
N ASP A 60 1.29 -24.67 -6.15
CA ASP A 60 -0.13 -24.84 -5.87
C ASP A 60 -0.82 -23.49 -5.64
N ILE A 61 -0.97 -22.73 -6.70
CA ILE A 61 -1.64 -21.44 -6.72
C ILE A 61 -2.79 -21.52 -7.73
N THR A 62 -4.00 -21.19 -7.27
CA THR A 62 -5.18 -21.27 -8.10
C THR A 62 -5.46 -19.98 -8.85
N GLN A 63 -6.19 -20.09 -9.96
CA GLN A 63 -6.60 -18.89 -10.70
C GLN A 63 -7.54 -18.01 -9.87
N GLU A 64 -8.36 -18.60 -9.00
CA GLU A 64 -9.22 -17.85 -8.08
C GLU A 64 -8.40 -16.94 -7.15
N GLN A 65 -7.28 -17.44 -6.63
CA GLN A 65 -6.40 -16.65 -5.77
C GLN A 65 -5.82 -15.46 -6.53
N ILE A 66 -5.36 -15.68 -7.76
CA ILE A 66 -4.82 -14.62 -8.61
C ILE A 66 -5.90 -13.59 -8.95
N ASP A 67 -7.09 -14.04 -9.30
CA ASP A 67 -8.21 -13.15 -9.63
C ASP A 67 -8.61 -12.29 -8.43
N GLU A 68 -8.60 -12.86 -7.24
CA GLU A 68 -8.86 -12.12 -6.00
C GLU A 68 -7.82 -11.03 -5.76
N LEU A 69 -6.54 -11.35 -5.95
CA LEU A 69 -5.46 -10.37 -5.83
C LEU A 69 -5.63 -9.24 -6.84
N LYS A 70 -5.96 -9.56 -8.09
CA LYS A 70 -6.17 -8.56 -9.14
C LYS A 70 -7.36 -7.66 -8.84
N ALA A 71 -8.42 -8.20 -8.23
CA ALA A 71 -9.61 -7.44 -7.88
C ALA A 71 -9.31 -6.33 -6.86
N HIS A 72 -8.30 -6.53 -6.02
CA HIS A 72 -7.91 -5.59 -4.97
C HIS A 72 -6.52 -4.98 -5.20
N ALA A 73 -6.08 -4.90 -6.45
CA ALA A 73 -4.74 -4.40 -6.78
C ALA A 73 -4.55 -2.92 -6.43
N GLU A 74 -5.62 -2.13 -6.41
CA GLU A 74 -5.53 -0.69 -6.25
C GLU A 74 -6.28 -0.12 -5.05
N ASP A 75 -7.19 -0.86 -4.44
CA ASP A 75 -8.00 -0.37 -3.31
C ASP A 75 -7.33 -0.66 -1.96
N ILE A 76 -6.22 -0.01 -1.73
CA ILE A 76 -5.40 -0.21 -0.54
C ILE A 76 -6.12 0.32 0.70
N ASN A 77 -6.27 -0.52 1.73
CA ASN A 77 -6.80 -0.09 3.02
C ASN A 77 -5.66 0.39 3.91
N TYR A 78 -5.37 1.68 3.83
CA TYR A 78 -4.29 2.30 4.60
C TYR A 78 -4.51 2.23 6.11
N ASP A 79 -5.74 2.30 6.57
CA ASP A 79 -6.04 2.25 7.99
C ASP A 79 -5.64 0.91 8.61
N VAL A 80 -5.97 -0.18 7.94
CA VAL A 80 -5.58 -1.52 8.37
C VAL A 80 -4.05 -1.66 8.36
N ALA A 81 -3.40 -1.19 7.30
CA ALA A 81 -1.95 -1.25 7.19
C ALA A 81 -1.26 -0.45 8.30
N LYS A 82 -1.73 0.75 8.59
CA LYS A 82 -1.17 1.62 9.64
C LYS A 82 -1.36 1.02 11.04
N GLU A 83 -2.52 0.44 11.31
CA GLU A 83 -2.77 -0.22 12.59
C GLU A 83 -1.85 -1.43 12.76
N ARG A 84 -1.68 -2.21 11.70
CA ARG A 84 -0.79 -3.37 11.76
C ARG A 84 0.67 -2.96 11.93
N GLU A 85 1.09 -1.86 11.30
CA GLU A 85 2.43 -1.30 11.44
C GLU A 85 2.76 -0.97 12.90
N LYS A 86 1.81 -0.46 13.65
CA LYS A 86 2.00 -0.18 15.07
C LYS A 86 2.33 -1.44 15.87
N LEU A 87 1.81 -2.57 15.47
CA LEU A 87 2.03 -3.84 16.14
C LEU A 87 3.33 -4.51 15.72
N VAL A 88 3.59 -4.59 14.41
CA VAL A 88 4.70 -5.40 13.89
C VAL A 88 5.92 -4.59 13.49
N ARG A 89 5.80 -3.28 13.33
CA ARG A 89 6.87 -2.36 12.94
C ARG A 89 7.62 -2.82 11.70
N HIS A 90 6.87 -3.27 10.69
CA HIS A 90 7.39 -3.78 9.44
C HIS A 90 6.43 -3.41 8.33
N ASP A 91 6.82 -2.46 7.48
CA ASP A 91 5.92 -1.88 6.48
C ASP A 91 5.48 -2.89 5.43
N VAL A 92 6.39 -3.70 4.91
CA VAL A 92 6.05 -4.73 3.91
C VAL A 92 5.04 -5.72 4.50
N MET A 93 5.30 -6.24 5.69
CA MET A 93 4.41 -7.21 6.32
C MET A 93 3.07 -6.60 6.72
N SER A 94 3.03 -5.33 7.05
CA SER A 94 1.79 -4.61 7.33
C SER A 94 0.90 -4.53 6.09
N HIS A 95 1.49 -4.30 4.94
CA HIS A 95 0.76 -4.27 3.67
C HIS A 95 0.40 -5.66 3.16
N VAL A 96 1.22 -6.67 3.42
CA VAL A 96 0.84 -8.07 3.16
C VAL A 96 -0.39 -8.44 3.99
N TYR A 97 -0.40 -8.05 5.25
CA TYR A 97 -1.55 -8.29 6.13
C TYR A 97 -2.81 -7.58 5.62
N ALA A 98 -2.71 -6.29 5.29
CA ALA A 98 -3.84 -5.52 4.78
C ALA A 98 -4.40 -6.11 3.49
N TYR A 99 -3.52 -6.55 2.61
CA TYR A 99 -3.92 -7.21 1.37
C TYR A 99 -4.60 -8.55 1.65
N GLY A 100 -4.06 -9.32 2.58
CA GLY A 100 -4.63 -10.61 2.98
C GLY A 100 -6.01 -10.51 3.61
N VAL A 101 -6.30 -9.42 4.33
CA VAL A 101 -7.64 -9.16 4.86
C VAL A 101 -8.67 -9.00 3.75
N GLN A 102 -8.28 -8.33 2.65
CA GLN A 102 -9.14 -8.16 1.48
C GLN A 102 -9.23 -9.42 0.63
N CYS A 103 -8.19 -10.26 0.68
CA CYS A 103 -8.04 -11.43 -0.17
C CYS A 103 -7.90 -12.71 0.67
N PRO A 104 -8.97 -13.17 1.32
CA PRO A 104 -8.87 -14.34 2.23
C PRO A 104 -8.44 -15.63 1.54
N LYS A 105 -8.76 -15.83 0.27
CA LYS A 105 -8.33 -17.01 -0.49
C LYS A 105 -6.85 -16.99 -0.83
N ALA A 106 -6.32 -15.80 -1.14
CA ALA A 106 -4.94 -15.61 -1.56
C ALA A 106 -4.00 -15.27 -0.39
N LYS A 107 -4.52 -15.08 0.79
CA LYS A 107 -3.79 -14.62 1.97
C LYS A 107 -2.47 -15.35 2.21
N GLY A 108 -2.44 -16.66 2.00
CA GLY A 108 -1.26 -17.48 2.28
C GLY A 108 -0.19 -17.46 1.19
N ILE A 109 -0.46 -16.84 0.04
CA ILE A 109 0.48 -16.84 -1.10
C ILE A 109 1.02 -15.45 -1.42
N ILE A 110 0.58 -14.42 -0.72
CA ILE A 110 1.10 -13.07 -0.94
C ILE A 110 2.57 -13.04 -0.48
N HIS A 111 3.45 -12.50 -1.32
CA HIS A 111 4.88 -12.36 -1.01
C HIS A 111 5.61 -13.70 -0.86
N LEU A 112 5.02 -14.79 -1.31
CA LEU A 112 5.60 -16.14 -1.14
C LEU A 112 6.94 -16.24 -1.87
N GLY A 113 7.99 -16.57 -1.13
CA GLY A 113 9.33 -16.74 -1.68
C GLY A 113 10.06 -15.44 -2.05
N ALA A 114 9.49 -14.30 -1.70
CA ALA A 114 10.12 -13.01 -2.02
C ALA A 114 11.02 -12.50 -0.90
#